data_038008fdfd8780f24f7375b348241b20
#
_entry.id   038008fdfd8780f24f7375b348241b20
#
_cell.length_a   1.000
_cell.length_b   1.000
_cell.length_c   1.000
_cell.angle_alpha   90.00
_cell.angle_beta   90.00
_cell.angle_gamma   90.00
#
_symmetry.space_group_name_H-M   'P 1'
#
loop_
_entity.id
_entity.type
_entity.pdbx_description
1 polymer ?
#
loop_
_entity_poly.entity_id
_entity_poly.type
_entity_poly.pdbx_seq_one_letter_code
_entity_poly.pdbx_strand_id
1 'polypeptide(L)'
;TFMIMGEICTRACAFCNVATGKPNALDMAEPENVAKAVKQMGLSHVVITSVDRDDLEDGGAEHFEKVIWAIRAASPTTTIEILTPDFLKKPGALERVVAAKPDVFNHNMETVAGNYLTVRPGARYFHSIRLLQRVKELDPTMFTKSGIMVGLGEERNEVLQLMDDLRTADVDFMTIGQYLQPTRKHHKVERFVTPEEFKSYETVAYSKGFLMVASSPLTRSSHHAGDDFARLKANREKKLLTAAE
;
A
#
# COMPACT_ATOMS: atom_id res chain seq x y z
N THR A 1 0.83 12.78 -2.43
CA THR A 1 0.85 11.51 -3.20
C THR A 1 1.02 11.80 -4.67
N PHE A 2 1.90 11.04 -5.33
CA PHE A 2 2.07 11.07 -6.79
C PHE A 2 1.75 9.68 -7.35
N MET A 3 0.98 9.64 -8.44
CA MET A 3 0.75 8.44 -9.21
C MET A 3 1.67 8.48 -10.44
N ILE A 4 2.51 7.47 -10.58
CA ILE A 4 3.51 7.35 -11.65
C ILE A 4 3.10 6.31 -12.69
N MET A 5 3.83 6.27 -13.82
CA MET A 5 3.64 5.35 -14.94
C MET A 5 2.33 5.54 -15.71
N GLY A 6 1.76 6.75 -15.65
CA GLY A 6 0.56 7.15 -16.40
C GLY A 6 -0.75 6.89 -15.67
N GLU A 7 -1.85 6.95 -16.42
CA GLU A 7 -3.23 6.93 -15.92
C GLU A 7 -4.07 5.75 -16.41
N ILE A 8 -3.47 4.83 -17.19
CA ILE A 8 -4.14 3.64 -17.73
C ILE A 8 -3.54 2.41 -17.06
N CYS A 9 -4.41 1.63 -16.40
CA CYS A 9 -4.03 0.41 -15.68
C CYS A 9 -4.27 -0.82 -16.56
N THR A 10 -3.40 -1.83 -16.46
CA THR A 10 -3.58 -3.12 -17.14
C THR A 10 -4.64 -4.00 -16.49
N ARG A 11 -5.12 -3.65 -15.28
CA ARG A 11 -6.10 -4.43 -14.51
C ARG A 11 -7.40 -3.67 -14.28
N ALA A 12 -8.50 -4.44 -14.19
CA ALA A 12 -9.88 -3.94 -13.99
C ALA A 12 -10.40 -4.33 -12.60
N CYS A 13 -9.88 -3.70 -11.56
CA CYS A 13 -10.41 -3.89 -10.21
C CYS A 13 -11.80 -3.24 -10.08
N ALA A 14 -12.79 -3.99 -9.57
CA ALA A 14 -14.18 -3.54 -9.55
C ALA A 14 -14.47 -2.33 -8.64
N PHE A 15 -13.52 -1.97 -7.77
CA PHE A 15 -13.61 -0.81 -6.89
C PHE A 15 -12.91 0.44 -7.43
N CYS A 16 -12.06 0.30 -8.47
CA CYS A 16 -11.12 1.33 -8.88
C CYS A 16 -11.63 2.13 -10.08
N ASN A 17 -11.58 3.47 -10.01
CA ASN A 17 -12.01 4.37 -11.08
C ASN A 17 -10.90 4.76 -12.06
N VAL A 18 -9.74 4.10 -11.98
CA VAL A 18 -8.66 4.28 -12.97
C VAL A 18 -9.07 3.62 -14.30
N ALA A 19 -8.76 4.29 -15.41
CA ALA A 19 -9.04 3.75 -16.73
C ALA A 19 -8.29 2.44 -16.98
N THR A 20 -8.97 1.42 -17.51
CA THR A 20 -8.36 0.14 -17.86
C THR A 20 -8.10 0.07 -19.36
N GLY A 21 -6.91 -0.40 -19.75
CA GLY A 21 -6.56 -0.53 -21.15
C GLY A 21 -5.07 -0.80 -21.38
N LYS A 22 -4.62 -0.52 -22.60
CA LYS A 22 -3.20 -0.57 -22.96
C LYS A 22 -2.54 0.75 -22.55
N PRO A 23 -1.59 0.73 -21.59
CA PRO A 23 -0.89 1.94 -21.17
C PRO A 23 0.00 2.51 -22.26
N ASN A 24 0.28 3.80 -22.16
CA ASN A 24 1.29 4.46 -23.00
C ASN A 24 2.71 4.05 -22.59
N ALA A 25 3.69 4.38 -23.44
CA ALA A 25 5.09 4.25 -23.07
C ALA A 25 5.41 5.06 -21.80
N LEU A 26 6.41 4.60 -21.04
CA LEU A 26 6.88 5.33 -19.86
C LEU A 26 7.46 6.68 -20.26
N ASP A 27 7.15 7.72 -19.49
CA ASP A 27 7.86 8.99 -19.58
C ASP A 27 9.19 8.86 -18.82
N MET A 28 10.28 8.86 -19.56
CA MET A 28 11.62 8.73 -18.98
C MET A 28 12.06 9.96 -18.17
N ALA A 29 11.36 11.09 -18.31
CA ALA A 29 11.60 12.29 -17.49
C ALA A 29 10.76 12.33 -16.20
N GLU A 30 9.81 11.39 -16.03
CA GLU A 30 8.92 11.37 -14.86
C GLU A 30 9.68 11.27 -13.53
N PRO A 31 10.76 10.45 -13.35
CA PRO A 31 11.50 10.40 -12.10
C PRO A 31 12.06 11.76 -11.66
N GLU A 32 12.68 12.49 -12.59
CA GLU A 32 13.22 13.83 -12.31
C GLU A 32 12.11 14.86 -12.07
N ASN A 33 11.02 14.79 -12.82
CA ASN A 33 9.89 15.69 -12.67
C ASN A 33 9.21 15.51 -11.31
N VAL A 34 9.01 14.27 -10.86
CA VAL A 34 8.48 13.95 -9.53
C VAL A 34 9.43 14.45 -8.43
N ALA A 35 10.73 14.18 -8.55
CA ALA A 35 11.73 14.64 -7.58
C ALA A 35 11.77 16.16 -7.47
N LYS A 36 11.70 16.86 -8.61
CA LYS A 36 11.62 18.34 -8.66
C LYS A 36 10.35 18.86 -7.97
N ALA A 37 9.21 18.23 -8.22
CA ALA A 37 7.95 18.61 -7.56
C ALA A 37 8.01 18.39 -6.05
N VAL A 38 8.52 17.23 -5.57
CA VAL A 38 8.72 16.94 -4.14
C VAL A 38 9.57 18.02 -3.47
N LYS A 39 10.70 18.39 -4.10
CA LYS A 39 11.62 19.41 -3.59
C LYS A 39 10.96 20.79 -3.58
N GLN A 40 10.30 21.20 -4.66
CA GLN A 40 9.63 22.51 -4.75
C GLN A 40 8.49 22.67 -3.74
N MET A 41 7.77 21.59 -3.45
CA MET A 41 6.70 21.58 -2.45
C MET A 41 7.23 21.46 -1.00
N GLY A 42 8.53 21.23 -0.80
CA GLY A 42 9.14 21.10 0.53
C GLY A 42 8.56 19.93 1.34
N LEU A 43 8.24 18.82 0.70
CA LEU A 43 7.57 17.70 1.36
C LEU A 43 8.52 16.98 2.33
N SER A 44 8.11 16.82 3.58
CA SER A 44 8.82 15.98 4.57
C SER A 44 8.56 14.48 4.38
N HIS A 45 7.41 14.14 3.78
CA HIS A 45 6.99 12.79 3.46
C HIS A 45 6.25 12.75 2.13
N VAL A 46 6.52 11.73 1.31
CA VAL A 46 5.84 11.54 0.02
C VAL A 46 5.39 10.11 -0.16
N VAL A 47 4.18 9.93 -0.70
CA VAL A 47 3.68 8.62 -1.13
C VAL A 47 3.74 8.54 -2.65
N ILE A 48 4.43 7.54 -3.17
CA ILE A 48 4.53 7.23 -4.59
C ILE A 48 3.70 5.98 -4.87
N THR A 49 2.71 6.10 -5.71
CA THR A 49 1.87 4.97 -6.15
C THR A 49 1.89 4.85 -7.67
N SER A 50 1.36 3.77 -8.20
CA SER A 50 1.27 3.57 -9.65
C SER A 50 -0.02 2.86 -10.05
N VAL A 51 -0.29 2.87 -11.34
CA VAL A 51 -1.16 1.89 -12.00
C VAL A 51 -0.45 0.54 -12.09
N ASP A 52 -1.19 -0.57 -12.29
CA ASP A 52 -0.56 -1.84 -12.67
C ASP A 52 -0.03 -1.75 -14.10
N ARG A 53 1.21 -2.20 -14.29
CA ARG A 53 1.95 -2.22 -15.56
C ARG A 53 2.38 -3.65 -15.89
N ASP A 54 1.42 -4.58 -15.97
CA ASP A 54 1.69 -5.98 -16.34
C ASP A 54 2.26 -6.14 -17.74
N ASP A 55 2.12 -5.08 -18.57
CA ASP A 55 2.71 -4.95 -19.91
C ASP A 55 4.24 -4.79 -19.92
N LEU A 56 4.82 -4.28 -18.82
CA LEU A 56 6.27 -4.13 -18.68
C LEU A 56 6.91 -5.43 -18.21
N GLU A 57 8.13 -5.70 -18.65
CA GLU A 57 8.87 -6.92 -18.31
C GLU A 57 9.06 -7.09 -16.81
N ASP A 58 9.33 -6.01 -16.10
CA ASP A 58 9.55 -5.96 -14.66
C ASP A 58 8.34 -5.43 -13.84
N GLY A 59 7.18 -5.20 -14.50
CA GLY A 59 6.01 -4.61 -13.84
C GLY A 59 6.18 -3.18 -13.37
N GLY A 60 7.20 -2.47 -13.86
CA GLY A 60 7.51 -1.08 -13.48
C GLY A 60 8.47 -0.93 -12.29
N ALA A 61 9.10 -2.01 -11.85
CA ALA A 61 10.00 -1.98 -10.70
C ALA A 61 11.22 -1.06 -10.91
N GLU A 62 11.82 -1.04 -12.10
CA GLU A 62 12.92 -0.13 -12.45
C GLU A 62 12.47 1.35 -12.40
N HIS A 63 11.24 1.60 -12.78
CA HIS A 63 10.71 2.97 -12.75
C HIS A 63 10.51 3.45 -11.30
N PHE A 64 9.98 2.60 -10.41
CA PHE A 64 9.94 2.88 -8.97
C PHE A 64 11.34 3.17 -8.40
N GLU A 65 12.33 2.33 -8.71
CA GLU A 65 13.72 2.52 -8.29
C GLU A 65 14.26 3.89 -8.70
N LYS A 66 14.08 4.27 -9.98
CA LYS A 66 14.53 5.57 -10.52
C LYS A 66 13.84 6.75 -9.80
N VAL A 67 12.54 6.65 -9.54
CA VAL A 67 11.80 7.68 -8.81
C VAL A 67 12.32 7.82 -7.37
N ILE A 68 12.54 6.72 -6.66
CA ILE A 68 13.09 6.73 -5.29
C ILE A 68 14.46 7.41 -5.28
N TRP A 69 15.37 7.02 -6.18
CA TRP A 69 16.72 7.59 -6.24
C TRP A 69 16.71 9.06 -6.62
N ALA A 70 15.88 9.47 -7.58
CA ALA A 70 15.75 10.88 -7.96
C ALA A 70 15.24 11.74 -6.79
N ILE A 71 14.25 11.27 -6.02
CA ILE A 71 13.76 11.97 -4.83
C ILE A 71 14.86 12.04 -3.77
N ARG A 72 15.57 10.95 -3.49
CA ARG A 72 16.68 10.93 -2.52
C ARG A 72 17.79 11.91 -2.88
N ALA A 73 18.14 12.02 -4.17
CA ALA A 73 19.13 12.96 -4.65
C ALA A 73 18.68 14.43 -4.52
N ALA A 74 17.41 14.73 -4.86
CA ALA A 74 16.88 16.09 -4.87
C ALA A 74 16.45 16.59 -3.48
N SER A 75 16.01 15.69 -2.58
CA SER A 75 15.44 15.98 -1.26
C SER A 75 15.80 14.87 -0.26
N PRO A 76 17.06 14.82 0.23
CA PRO A 76 17.59 13.69 1.02
C PRO A 76 16.85 13.42 2.34
N THR A 77 16.20 14.44 2.91
CA THR A 77 15.47 14.36 4.18
C THR A 77 14.01 13.93 4.02
N THR A 78 13.50 13.92 2.79
CA THR A 78 12.12 13.47 2.52
C THR A 78 12.00 11.95 2.72
N THR A 79 11.09 11.51 3.56
CA THR A 79 10.76 10.10 3.70
C THR A 79 9.83 9.64 2.58
N ILE A 80 10.05 8.42 2.08
CA ILE A 80 9.39 7.89 0.88
C ILE A 80 8.60 6.65 1.25
N GLU A 81 7.28 6.73 1.14
CA GLU A 81 6.39 5.57 1.11
C GLU A 81 6.10 5.22 -0.34
N ILE A 82 6.15 3.95 -0.69
CA ILE A 82 5.70 3.45 -2.00
C ILE A 82 4.47 2.59 -1.80
N LEU A 83 3.47 2.75 -2.66
CA LEU A 83 2.31 1.86 -2.77
C LEU A 83 2.41 1.13 -4.12
N THR A 84 2.84 -0.13 -4.06
CA THR A 84 3.18 -0.92 -5.24
C THR A 84 2.07 -1.86 -5.69
N PRO A 85 2.03 -2.24 -6.99
CA PRO A 85 1.33 -3.43 -7.45
C PRO A 85 1.98 -4.70 -6.88
N ASP A 86 1.44 -5.87 -7.22
CA ASP A 86 2.00 -7.18 -6.84
C ASP A 86 3.10 -7.67 -7.80
N PHE A 87 3.48 -6.86 -8.79
CA PHE A 87 4.45 -7.14 -9.85
C PHE A 87 4.21 -8.45 -10.62
N LEU A 88 3.06 -9.09 -10.46
CA LEU A 88 2.67 -10.33 -11.15
C LEU A 88 3.74 -11.45 -11.09
N LYS A 89 4.48 -11.56 -9.96
CA LYS A 89 5.61 -12.49 -9.74
C LYS A 89 6.76 -12.34 -10.76
N LYS A 90 6.95 -11.17 -11.33
CA LYS A 90 8.06 -10.94 -12.26
C LYS A 90 9.40 -11.06 -11.52
N PRO A 91 10.35 -11.87 -12.05
CA PRO A 91 11.60 -12.15 -11.34
C PRO A 91 12.41 -10.88 -11.08
N GLY A 92 12.92 -10.72 -9.84
CA GLY A 92 13.77 -9.60 -9.45
C GLY A 92 13.07 -8.26 -9.26
N ALA A 93 11.77 -8.14 -9.60
CA ALA A 93 11.03 -6.88 -9.49
C ALA A 93 10.95 -6.40 -8.04
N LEU A 94 10.52 -7.26 -7.14
CA LEU A 94 10.41 -6.93 -5.71
C LEU A 94 11.79 -6.63 -5.10
N GLU A 95 12.79 -7.46 -5.40
CA GLU A 95 14.15 -7.31 -4.92
C GLU A 95 14.76 -5.96 -5.31
N ARG A 96 14.52 -5.52 -6.55
CA ARG A 96 14.95 -4.22 -7.06
C ARG A 96 14.35 -3.07 -6.26
N VAL A 97 13.04 -3.10 -6.05
CA VAL A 97 12.34 -2.02 -5.33
C VAL A 97 12.74 -1.97 -3.86
N VAL A 98 12.90 -3.13 -3.20
CA VAL A 98 13.38 -3.21 -1.82
C VAL A 98 14.82 -2.69 -1.71
N ALA A 99 15.68 -3.02 -2.68
CA ALA A 99 17.08 -2.53 -2.73
C ALA A 99 17.17 -1.01 -2.91
N ALA A 100 16.17 -0.36 -3.51
CA ALA A 100 16.10 1.10 -3.63
C ALA A 100 15.83 1.81 -2.29
N LYS A 101 15.52 1.04 -1.21
CA LYS A 101 15.37 1.53 0.17
C LYS A 101 14.31 2.63 0.34
N PRO A 102 13.04 2.40 -0.03
CA PRO A 102 11.96 3.25 0.48
C PRO A 102 11.89 3.15 2.00
N ASP A 103 11.32 4.16 2.68
CA ASP A 103 11.12 4.12 4.13
C ASP A 103 9.94 3.24 4.54
N VAL A 104 8.90 3.18 3.69
CA VAL A 104 7.73 2.33 3.87
C VAL A 104 7.40 1.62 2.56
N PHE A 105 7.30 0.30 2.62
CA PHE A 105 6.77 -0.53 1.53
C PHE A 105 5.31 -0.84 1.79
N ASN A 106 4.42 -0.28 0.99
CA ASN A 106 2.98 -0.51 1.07
C ASN A 106 2.49 -1.34 -0.11
N HIS A 107 1.70 -2.37 0.17
CA HIS A 107 0.90 -3.09 -0.80
C HIS A 107 -0.47 -3.40 -0.20
N ASN A 108 -1.53 -2.83 -0.77
CA ASN A 108 -2.87 -3.01 -0.23
C ASN A 108 -3.45 -4.39 -0.58
N MET A 109 -4.10 -5.02 0.39
CA MET A 109 -4.94 -6.20 0.17
C MET A 109 -6.26 -5.84 -0.50
N GLU A 110 -6.74 -4.63 -0.29
CA GLU A 110 -7.99 -4.02 -0.76
C GLU A 110 -9.26 -4.66 -0.18
N THR A 111 -9.31 -5.98 -0.07
CA THR A 111 -10.46 -6.74 0.44
C THR A 111 -10.02 -8.09 1.01
N VAL A 112 -10.96 -8.84 1.58
CA VAL A 112 -10.75 -10.19 2.14
C VAL A 112 -10.64 -11.28 1.05
N ALA A 113 -10.10 -12.44 1.41
CA ALA A 113 -9.84 -13.52 0.46
C ALA A 113 -11.06 -13.95 -0.36
N GLY A 114 -12.24 -14.03 0.29
CA GLY A 114 -13.50 -14.44 -0.35
C GLY A 114 -13.93 -13.51 -1.49
N ASN A 115 -13.58 -12.23 -1.41
CA ASN A 115 -14.00 -11.21 -2.37
C ASN A 115 -13.01 -11.01 -3.55
N TYR A 116 -11.84 -11.65 -3.54
CA TYR A 116 -10.80 -11.36 -4.55
C TYR A 116 -11.27 -11.56 -5.98
N LEU A 117 -12.00 -12.66 -6.27
CA LEU A 117 -12.45 -12.97 -7.63
C LEU A 117 -13.44 -11.93 -8.19
N THR A 118 -14.22 -11.29 -7.34
CA THR A 118 -15.26 -10.32 -7.74
C THR A 118 -14.77 -8.88 -7.67
N VAL A 119 -13.94 -8.56 -6.68
CA VAL A 119 -13.51 -7.19 -6.38
C VAL A 119 -12.14 -6.88 -7.01
N ARG A 120 -11.21 -7.86 -7.02
CA ARG A 120 -9.83 -7.71 -7.50
C ARG A 120 -9.40 -8.90 -8.38
N PRO A 121 -10.08 -9.19 -9.49
CA PRO A 121 -9.91 -10.42 -10.27
C PRO A 121 -8.51 -10.59 -10.86
N GLY A 122 -7.77 -9.50 -11.12
CA GLY A 122 -6.40 -9.49 -11.62
C GLY A 122 -5.33 -9.85 -10.59
N ALA A 123 -5.67 -9.94 -9.30
CA ALA A 123 -4.73 -10.23 -8.22
C ALA A 123 -5.02 -11.60 -7.56
N ARG A 124 -4.13 -12.00 -6.66
CA ARG A 124 -4.26 -13.23 -5.86
C ARG A 124 -3.93 -12.94 -4.41
N TYR A 125 -4.84 -13.29 -3.50
CA TYR A 125 -4.74 -13.00 -2.07
C TYR A 125 -3.41 -13.45 -1.45
N PHE A 126 -3.09 -14.73 -1.55
CA PHE A 126 -1.86 -15.28 -0.97
C PHE A 126 -0.59 -14.78 -1.67
N HIS A 127 -0.68 -14.33 -2.93
CA HIS A 127 0.45 -13.67 -3.58
C HIS A 127 0.74 -12.31 -2.93
N SER A 128 -0.29 -11.51 -2.64
CA SER A 128 -0.16 -10.23 -1.93
C SER A 128 0.43 -10.40 -0.53
N ILE A 129 -0.05 -11.40 0.24
CA ILE A 129 0.52 -11.74 1.57
C ILE A 129 2.00 -12.15 1.44
N ARG A 130 2.32 -13.04 0.50
CA ARG A 130 3.70 -13.52 0.29
C ARG A 130 4.64 -12.40 -0.17
N LEU A 131 4.14 -11.44 -0.97
CA LEU A 131 4.91 -10.27 -1.38
C LEU A 131 5.34 -9.45 -0.16
N LEU A 132 4.42 -9.13 0.76
CA LEU A 132 4.73 -8.38 1.98
C LEU A 132 5.69 -9.15 2.90
N GLN A 133 5.48 -10.47 3.05
CA GLN A 133 6.40 -11.33 3.79
C GLN A 133 7.80 -11.32 3.18
N ARG A 134 7.91 -11.37 1.85
CA ARG A 134 9.19 -11.34 1.14
C ARG A 134 9.95 -10.04 1.33
N VAL A 135 9.25 -8.90 1.44
CA VAL A 135 9.87 -7.61 1.81
C VAL A 135 10.62 -7.74 3.14
N LYS A 136 9.97 -8.33 4.16
CA LYS A 136 10.60 -8.55 5.49
C LYS A 136 11.76 -9.54 5.46
N GLU A 137 11.72 -10.55 4.60
CA GLU A 137 12.84 -11.47 4.40
C GLU A 137 14.05 -10.76 3.76
N LEU A 138 13.81 -9.83 2.83
CA LEU A 138 14.85 -9.07 2.13
C LEU A 138 15.42 -7.94 3.00
N ASP A 139 14.56 -7.26 3.76
CA ASP A 139 14.93 -6.20 4.67
C ASP A 139 14.03 -6.20 5.93
N PRO A 140 14.44 -6.87 7.02
CA PRO A 140 13.65 -6.93 8.25
C PRO A 140 13.41 -5.54 8.90
N THR A 141 14.22 -4.55 8.55
CA THR A 141 14.13 -3.19 9.12
C THR A 141 13.14 -2.31 8.37
N MET A 142 12.79 -2.63 7.13
CA MET A 142 11.85 -1.86 6.32
C MET A 142 10.46 -1.90 6.96
N PHE A 143 9.81 -0.74 7.06
CA PHE A 143 8.42 -0.70 7.48
C PHE A 143 7.51 -1.23 6.36
N THR A 144 6.60 -2.12 6.72
CA THR A 144 5.59 -2.65 5.80
C THR A 144 4.20 -2.18 6.18
N LYS A 145 3.39 -1.88 5.18
CA LYS A 145 2.04 -1.37 5.32
C LYS A 145 1.08 -2.09 4.38
N SER A 146 -0.16 -2.25 4.83
CA SER A 146 -1.24 -2.75 3.98
C SER A 146 -2.55 -2.07 4.35
N GLY A 147 -3.49 -2.05 3.41
CA GLY A 147 -4.81 -1.47 3.61
C GLY A 147 -5.92 -2.32 3.03
N ILE A 148 -7.09 -2.20 3.65
CA ILE A 148 -8.34 -2.76 3.13
C ILE A 148 -9.45 -1.72 3.15
N MET A 149 -10.42 -1.95 2.28
CA MET A 149 -11.72 -1.31 2.35
C MET A 149 -12.74 -2.30 2.89
N VAL A 150 -13.63 -1.83 3.76
CA VAL A 150 -14.77 -2.58 4.27
C VAL A 150 -16.08 -2.04 3.70
N GLY A 151 -17.11 -2.88 3.66
CA GLY A 151 -18.39 -2.57 3.01
C GLY A 151 -18.50 -3.14 1.59
N LEU A 152 -17.64 -4.11 1.24
CA LEU A 152 -17.61 -4.85 -0.02
C LEU A 152 -18.30 -6.23 0.07
N GLY A 153 -19.00 -6.52 1.19
CA GLY A 153 -19.69 -7.80 1.43
C GLY A 153 -18.89 -8.80 2.28
N GLU A 154 -17.77 -8.36 2.85
CA GLU A 154 -16.97 -9.17 3.77
C GLU A 154 -17.69 -9.39 5.11
N GLU A 155 -17.48 -10.57 5.69
CA GLU A 155 -17.87 -10.88 7.06
C GLU A 155 -16.79 -10.43 8.05
N ARG A 156 -17.20 -10.10 9.29
CA ARG A 156 -16.26 -9.67 10.34
C ARG A 156 -15.09 -10.66 10.53
N ASN A 157 -15.39 -11.95 10.57
CA ASN A 157 -14.36 -12.98 10.78
C ASN A 157 -13.33 -13.03 9.64
N GLU A 158 -13.72 -12.71 8.40
CA GLU A 158 -12.79 -12.63 7.28
C GLU A 158 -11.82 -11.46 7.42
N VAL A 159 -12.30 -10.31 7.95
CA VAL A 159 -11.43 -9.17 8.27
C VAL A 159 -10.43 -9.54 9.37
N LEU A 160 -10.88 -10.26 10.42
CA LEU A 160 -10.00 -10.72 11.50
C LEU A 160 -8.97 -11.73 11.02
N GLN A 161 -9.34 -12.64 10.11
CA GLN A 161 -8.43 -13.61 9.48
C GLN A 161 -7.38 -12.88 8.62
N LEU A 162 -7.80 -11.88 7.84
CA LEU A 162 -6.86 -11.05 7.05
C LEU A 162 -5.84 -10.35 7.96
N MET A 163 -6.26 -9.85 9.13
CA MET A 163 -5.33 -9.28 10.11
C MET A 163 -4.30 -10.32 10.58
N ASP A 164 -4.72 -11.57 10.83
CA ASP A 164 -3.81 -12.66 11.21
C ASP A 164 -2.83 -12.99 10.09
N ASP A 165 -3.31 -13.08 8.86
CA ASP A 165 -2.49 -13.35 7.68
C ASP A 165 -1.43 -12.24 7.47
N LEU A 166 -1.82 -10.96 7.63
CA LEU A 166 -0.89 -9.83 7.56
C LEU A 166 0.13 -9.86 8.71
N ARG A 167 -0.26 -10.25 9.91
CA ARG A 167 0.68 -10.42 11.04
C ARG A 167 1.63 -11.59 10.83
N THR A 168 1.19 -12.66 10.17
CA THR A 168 2.08 -13.76 9.78
C THR A 168 3.14 -13.31 8.77
N ALA A 169 2.80 -12.33 7.93
CA ALA A 169 3.74 -11.66 7.02
C ALA A 169 4.55 -10.52 7.68
N ASP A 170 4.44 -10.35 9.01
CA ASP A 170 5.06 -9.30 9.82
C ASP A 170 4.79 -7.87 9.35
N VAL A 171 3.57 -7.60 8.89
CA VAL A 171 3.15 -6.26 8.48
C VAL A 171 3.03 -5.35 9.70
N ASP A 172 3.67 -4.18 9.65
CA ASP A 172 3.76 -3.24 10.77
C ASP A 172 2.50 -2.36 10.90
N PHE A 173 1.96 -1.87 9.79
CA PHE A 173 0.90 -0.87 9.78
C PHE A 173 -0.29 -1.34 8.94
N MET A 174 -1.50 -1.19 9.49
CA MET A 174 -2.75 -1.52 8.79
C MET A 174 -3.67 -0.30 8.69
N THR A 175 -4.24 -0.08 7.49
CA THR A 175 -5.29 0.91 7.27
C THR A 175 -6.61 0.23 6.93
N ILE A 176 -7.72 0.71 7.51
CA ILE A 176 -9.08 0.20 7.28
C ILE A 176 -9.98 1.39 6.99
N GLY A 177 -10.56 1.45 5.79
CA GLY A 177 -11.45 2.52 5.36
C GLY A 177 -12.78 2.01 4.80
N GLN A 178 -13.80 2.85 4.75
CA GLN A 178 -15.06 2.51 4.11
C GLN A 178 -14.90 2.53 2.59
N TYR A 179 -15.36 1.49 1.93
CA TYR A 179 -15.52 1.51 0.48
C TYR A 179 -16.60 2.51 0.06
N LEU A 180 -16.27 3.37 -0.88
CA LEU A 180 -17.19 4.31 -1.51
C LEU A 180 -17.23 4.02 -3.00
N GLN A 181 -18.41 3.70 -3.52
CA GLN A 181 -18.60 3.36 -4.93
C GLN A 181 -18.35 4.58 -5.84
N PRO A 182 -17.33 4.54 -6.74
CA PRO A 182 -17.03 5.69 -7.59
C PRO A 182 -18.14 6.01 -8.58
N THR A 183 -18.70 5.00 -9.24
CA THR A 183 -19.83 5.12 -10.17
C THR A 183 -20.73 3.89 -10.09
N ARG A 184 -21.95 3.94 -10.67
CA ARG A 184 -22.89 2.81 -10.70
C ARG A 184 -22.35 1.55 -11.41
N LYS A 185 -21.26 1.65 -12.18
CA LYS A 185 -20.63 0.53 -12.88
C LYS A 185 -19.66 -0.28 -11.98
N HIS A 186 -19.21 0.32 -10.88
CA HIS A 186 -18.29 -0.31 -9.93
C HIS A 186 -19.06 -1.23 -8.95
N HIS A 187 -18.31 -2.03 -8.21
CA HIS A 187 -18.88 -2.85 -7.15
C HIS A 187 -19.75 -2.00 -6.23
N LYS A 188 -20.94 -2.46 -5.90
CA LYS A 188 -21.86 -1.70 -5.04
C LYS A 188 -21.35 -1.67 -3.60
N VAL A 189 -21.72 -0.64 -2.86
CA VAL A 189 -21.54 -0.64 -1.39
C VAL A 189 -22.56 -1.64 -0.82
N GLU A 190 -22.09 -2.72 -0.19
CA GLU A 190 -22.96 -3.72 0.43
C GLU A 190 -23.50 -3.24 1.77
N ARG A 191 -22.67 -2.52 2.54
CA ARG A 191 -23.08 -1.85 3.78
C ARG A 191 -22.16 -0.68 4.11
N PHE A 192 -22.66 0.24 4.91
CA PHE A 192 -21.84 1.24 5.59
C PHE A 192 -21.50 0.73 6.99
N VAL A 193 -20.19 0.61 7.25
CA VAL A 193 -19.67 0.16 8.54
C VAL A 193 -19.74 1.30 9.55
N THR A 194 -20.16 1.03 10.77
CA THR A 194 -20.33 2.08 11.77
C THR A 194 -18.98 2.54 12.36
N PRO A 195 -18.89 3.77 12.89
CA PRO A 195 -17.68 4.23 13.58
C PRO A 195 -17.25 3.32 14.75
N GLU A 196 -18.21 2.72 15.47
CA GLU A 196 -17.97 1.79 16.57
C GLU A 196 -17.33 0.49 16.06
N GLU A 197 -17.76 -0.01 14.90
CA GLU A 197 -17.14 -1.19 14.26
C GLU A 197 -15.71 -0.88 13.81
N PHE A 198 -15.45 0.31 13.22
CA PHE A 198 -14.09 0.76 12.90
C PHE A 198 -13.20 0.81 14.15
N LYS A 199 -13.73 1.34 15.25
CA LYS A 199 -12.99 1.38 16.53
C LYS A 199 -12.73 -0.02 17.07
N SER A 200 -13.67 -0.94 16.92
CA SER A 200 -13.49 -2.35 17.26
C SER A 200 -12.40 -3.01 16.42
N TYR A 201 -12.36 -2.78 15.09
CA TYR A 201 -11.29 -3.26 14.22
C TYR A 201 -9.93 -2.72 14.65
N GLU A 202 -9.84 -1.42 14.96
CA GLU A 202 -8.59 -0.80 15.45
C GLU A 202 -8.09 -1.50 16.72
N THR A 203 -8.97 -1.68 17.71
CA THR A 203 -8.63 -2.33 18.99
C THR A 203 -8.12 -3.75 18.78
N VAL A 204 -8.82 -4.55 17.94
CA VAL A 204 -8.42 -5.93 17.65
C VAL A 204 -7.08 -5.95 16.88
N ALA A 205 -6.87 -5.07 15.91
CA ALA A 205 -5.62 -5.03 15.16
C ALA A 205 -4.43 -4.70 16.09
N TYR A 206 -4.57 -3.74 16.99
CA TYR A 206 -3.53 -3.50 18.01
C TYR A 206 -3.28 -4.72 18.91
N SER A 207 -4.33 -5.44 19.34
CA SER A 207 -4.17 -6.65 20.15
C SER A 207 -3.47 -7.79 19.41
N LYS A 208 -3.55 -7.82 18.07
CA LYS A 208 -2.83 -8.75 17.19
C LYS A 208 -1.36 -8.33 16.96
N GLY A 209 -0.93 -7.17 17.45
CA GLY A 209 0.47 -6.74 17.44
C GLY A 209 0.88 -5.86 16.27
N PHE A 210 -0.06 -5.25 15.53
CA PHE A 210 0.29 -4.17 14.61
C PHE A 210 0.90 -3.00 15.39
N LEU A 211 1.96 -2.41 14.86
CA LEU A 211 2.63 -1.25 15.48
C LEU A 211 1.78 0.01 15.33
N MET A 212 1.02 0.09 14.25
CA MET A 212 0.10 1.19 13.97
C MET A 212 -1.14 0.70 13.24
N VAL A 213 -2.27 1.32 13.57
CA VAL A 213 -3.56 1.09 12.90
C VAL A 213 -4.23 2.43 12.67
N ALA A 214 -4.72 2.66 11.45
CA ALA A 214 -5.63 3.75 11.13
C ALA A 214 -6.95 3.14 10.64
N SER A 215 -8.02 3.33 11.41
CA SER A 215 -9.33 2.70 11.13
C SER A 215 -10.45 3.70 11.33
N SER A 216 -11.03 4.18 10.24
CA SER A 216 -12.19 5.07 10.26
C SER A 216 -12.88 5.09 8.89
N PRO A 217 -14.13 5.57 8.78
CA PRO A 217 -14.84 5.66 7.51
C PRO A 217 -14.07 6.42 6.41
N LEU A 218 -13.32 7.45 6.79
CA LEU A 218 -12.58 8.29 5.85
C LEU A 218 -11.10 7.93 5.72
N THR A 219 -10.61 6.91 6.41
CA THR A 219 -9.22 6.45 6.27
C THR A 219 -8.93 6.05 4.82
N ARG A 220 -7.78 6.50 4.32
CA ARG A 220 -7.18 6.10 3.05
C ARG A 220 -5.69 5.85 3.27
N SER A 221 -5.10 4.92 2.50
CA SER A 221 -3.71 4.50 2.70
C SER A 221 -2.69 5.63 2.58
N SER A 222 -2.99 6.72 1.86
CA SER A 222 -2.09 7.86 1.72
C SER A 222 -2.50 9.12 2.51
N HIS A 223 -3.64 9.07 3.21
CA HIS A 223 -4.14 10.21 3.99
C HIS A 223 -3.39 10.30 5.32
N HIS A 224 -2.82 11.45 5.65
CA HIS A 224 -1.95 11.68 6.82
C HIS A 224 -0.72 10.76 6.92
N ALA A 225 -0.24 10.20 5.80
CA ALA A 225 0.83 9.20 5.79
C ALA A 225 2.13 9.70 6.50
N GLY A 226 2.44 10.99 6.43
CA GLY A 226 3.59 11.58 7.13
C GLY A 226 3.49 11.53 8.65
N ASP A 227 2.33 11.93 9.20
CA ASP A 227 2.06 11.89 10.64
C ASP A 227 2.03 10.45 11.13
N ASP A 228 1.40 9.56 10.35
CA ASP A 228 1.33 8.14 10.63
C ASP A 228 2.72 7.49 10.62
N PHE A 229 3.59 7.85 9.69
CA PHE A 229 4.97 7.36 9.65
C PHE A 229 5.79 7.80 10.87
N ALA A 230 5.65 9.06 11.30
CA ALA A 230 6.32 9.54 12.51
C ALA A 230 5.89 8.74 13.76
N ARG A 231 4.58 8.46 13.89
CA ARG A 231 4.03 7.64 14.99
C ARG A 231 4.49 6.18 14.91
N LEU A 232 4.50 5.60 13.69
CA LEU A 232 4.98 4.24 13.45
C LEU A 232 6.42 4.06 13.90
N LYS A 233 7.29 5.02 13.56
CA LYS A 233 8.70 5.05 13.96
C LYS A 233 8.85 5.08 15.48
N ALA A 234 8.15 6.01 16.14
CA ALA A 234 8.15 6.12 17.59
C ALA A 234 7.66 4.84 18.29
N ASN A 235 6.62 4.19 17.76
CA ASN A 235 6.10 2.94 18.31
C ASN A 235 7.11 1.78 18.17
N ARG A 236 7.85 1.71 17.07
CA ARG A 236 8.93 0.70 16.91
C ARG A 236 10.05 0.92 17.91
N GLU A 237 10.50 2.16 18.06
CA GLU A 237 11.55 2.51 19.04
C GLU A 237 11.14 2.12 20.46
N LYS A 238 9.92 2.45 20.86
CA LYS A 238 9.35 2.07 22.15
C LYS A 238 9.32 0.57 22.37
N LYS A 239 8.86 -0.20 21.35
CA LYS A 239 8.82 -1.67 21.42
C LYS A 239 10.20 -2.28 21.58
N LEU A 240 11.21 -1.75 20.89
CA LEU A 240 12.60 -2.24 21.01
C LEU A 240 13.18 -1.97 22.41
N LEU A 241 12.90 -0.81 23.01
CA LEU A 241 13.33 -0.49 24.37
C LEU A 241 12.70 -1.44 25.39
N THR A 242 11.39 -1.69 25.30
CA THR A 242 10.67 -2.61 26.22
C THR A 242 11.11 -4.08 26.07
N ALA A 243 11.62 -4.48 24.89
CA ALA A 243 12.11 -5.86 24.67
C ALA A 243 13.56 -6.06 25.15
N ALA A 244 14.28 -4.99 25.48
CA ALA A 244 15.65 -5.01 25.97
C ALA A 244 15.73 -4.97 27.52
N GLU A 245 14.61 -4.74 28.21
CA GLU A 245 14.43 -4.82 29.65
C GLU A 245 13.95 -6.21 30.07
#